data_74038e4c9d9e9f658661bb5f75306931
#
_entry.id   74038e4c9d9e9f658661bb5f75306931
#
_cell.length_a   1.000
_cell.length_b   1.000
_cell.length_c   1.000
_cell.angle_alpha   90.00
_cell.angle_beta   90.00
_cell.angle_gamma   90.00
#
_symmetry.space_group_name_H-M   'P 1'
#
loop_
_entity.id
_entity.type
_entity.pdbx_description
1 polymer ?
#
loop_
_entity_poly.entity_id
_entity_poly.type
_entity_poly.pdbx_seq_one_letter_code
_entity_poly.pdbx_strand_id
1 'polypeptide(L)'
;MLASQNKLIQVEIVILGSGTSQGIPIIGCTCEACVSNDPRDKRLRSSVFVRTEKVKIQVDVGPDFRAQYLENELSSIDYVLFTHEHNDHVIGIDDLRAVNFIQKKQLPLLAEKRVLGEIKKRFDYAFAAEKYPGVPDISLHEISTEAFRLGDIDVTPIRVIHGKLPILGFKFNDFAYITDASMLEQSEIDKLYGVKVLIINALRETKHYSHFTLQEALDCIEKINPEKAYLTHISHMMGPTRAWEQKLPSRVLPLQDKMRIILPD
;
A
#
# COMPACT_ATOMS: atom_id res chain seq x y z
N MET A 1 -24.33 22.57 -29.32
CA MET A 1 -23.14 22.54 -28.46
C MET A 1 -23.45 21.63 -27.30
N LEU A 2 -23.01 20.40 -27.35
CA LEU A 2 -23.15 19.45 -26.23
C LEU A 2 -22.04 19.78 -25.23
N ALA A 3 -22.45 20.31 -24.07
CA ALA A 3 -21.53 20.43 -22.92
C ALA A 3 -21.05 19.01 -22.56
N SER A 4 -19.79 18.73 -22.75
CA SER A 4 -19.18 17.54 -22.18
C SER A 4 -19.31 17.65 -20.66
N GLN A 5 -20.22 16.90 -20.08
CA GLN A 5 -20.24 16.68 -18.63
C GLN A 5 -18.88 16.07 -18.30
N ASN A 6 -18.00 16.84 -17.66
CA ASN A 6 -16.82 16.29 -16.98
C ASN A 6 -17.35 15.31 -15.91
N LYS A 7 -17.44 14.03 -16.26
CA LYS A 7 -17.74 12.99 -15.29
C LYS A 7 -16.57 12.99 -14.33
N LEU A 8 -16.79 13.43 -13.11
CA LEU A 8 -15.77 13.42 -12.05
C LEU A 8 -15.20 12.02 -11.92
N ILE A 9 -13.88 11.93 -11.84
CA ILE A 9 -13.15 10.67 -11.73
C ILE A 9 -13.28 10.21 -10.29
N GLN A 10 -14.19 9.29 -10.02
CA GLN A 10 -14.32 8.70 -8.70
C GLN A 10 -13.18 7.68 -8.46
N VAL A 11 -12.31 7.98 -7.50
CA VAL A 11 -11.22 7.07 -7.08
C VAL A 11 -11.69 6.29 -5.85
N GLU A 12 -11.64 4.97 -5.95
CA GLU A 12 -11.88 4.07 -4.82
C GLU A 12 -10.58 3.43 -4.38
N ILE A 13 -10.32 3.45 -3.06
CA ILE A 13 -9.20 2.79 -2.41
C ILE A 13 -9.75 1.62 -1.60
N VAL A 14 -9.30 0.40 -1.90
CA VAL A 14 -9.61 -0.81 -1.15
C VAL A 14 -8.42 -1.18 -0.29
N ILE A 15 -8.63 -1.32 1.00
CA ILE A 15 -7.60 -1.69 1.96
C ILE A 15 -7.48 -3.21 1.99
N LEU A 16 -6.36 -3.72 1.48
CA LEU A 16 -6.12 -5.16 1.40
C LEU A 16 -5.48 -5.72 2.67
N GLY A 17 -4.68 -4.89 3.33
CA GLY A 17 -4.06 -5.20 4.60
C GLY A 17 -3.55 -3.94 5.29
N SER A 18 -3.59 -3.95 6.61
CA SER A 18 -3.25 -2.79 7.45
C SER A 18 -2.22 -3.12 8.55
N GLY A 19 -1.72 -4.36 8.59
CA GLY A 19 -0.74 -4.85 9.54
C GLY A 19 0.69 -4.71 9.05
N THR A 20 1.63 -4.79 9.99
CA THR A 20 3.08 -4.83 9.73
C THR A 20 3.51 -6.14 9.07
N SER A 21 4.80 -6.30 8.82
CA SER A 21 5.43 -7.45 8.12
C SER A 21 5.05 -8.85 8.63
N GLN A 22 4.60 -8.97 9.88
CA GLN A 22 4.16 -10.24 10.46
C GLN A 22 2.63 -10.42 10.44
N GLY A 23 1.87 -9.36 10.13
CA GLY A 23 0.41 -9.34 10.32
C GLY A 23 0.01 -9.39 11.79
N ILE A 24 -1.30 -9.44 12.06
CA ILE A 24 -1.88 -9.69 13.39
C ILE A 24 -3.03 -10.69 13.22
N PRO A 25 -3.05 -11.82 13.98
CA PRO A 25 -2.12 -12.22 15.04
C PRO A 25 -0.76 -12.70 14.55
N ILE A 26 0.25 -12.57 15.40
CA ILE A 26 1.57 -13.16 15.15
C ILE A 26 1.56 -14.62 15.60
N ILE A 27 2.22 -15.50 14.87
CA ILE A 27 2.30 -16.93 15.16
C ILE A 27 2.85 -17.15 16.59
N GLY A 28 2.05 -17.83 17.41
CA GLY A 28 2.40 -18.16 18.80
C GLY A 28 2.31 -17.00 19.80
N CYS A 29 1.91 -15.80 19.40
CA CYS A 29 1.76 -14.67 20.32
C CYS A 29 0.43 -14.70 21.05
N THR A 30 0.46 -14.48 22.36
CA THR A 30 -0.71 -14.48 23.25
C THR A 30 -1.04 -13.11 23.85
N CYS A 31 -0.45 -12.01 23.30
CA CYS A 31 -0.79 -10.67 23.76
C CYS A 31 -2.24 -10.29 23.44
N GLU A 32 -2.78 -9.29 24.11
CA GLU A 32 -4.17 -8.87 24.00
C GLU A 32 -4.61 -8.60 22.55
N ALA A 33 -3.77 -7.98 21.73
CA ALA A 33 -4.08 -7.73 20.31
C ALA A 33 -4.17 -9.04 19.51
N CYS A 34 -3.25 -9.99 19.73
CA CYS A 34 -3.20 -11.24 18.97
C CYS A 34 -4.34 -12.20 19.32
N VAL A 35 -4.78 -12.24 20.60
CA VAL A 35 -5.90 -13.09 21.04
C VAL A 35 -7.25 -12.38 20.96
N SER A 36 -7.29 -11.11 20.58
CA SER A 36 -8.53 -10.33 20.44
C SER A 36 -9.53 -11.00 19.49
N ASN A 37 -10.81 -10.93 19.82
CA ASN A 37 -11.92 -11.34 18.94
C ASN A 37 -12.45 -10.15 18.11
N ASP A 38 -11.94 -8.93 18.32
CA ASP A 38 -12.29 -7.78 17.50
C ASP A 38 -11.71 -7.96 16.09
N PRO A 39 -12.51 -7.96 15.02
CA PRO A 39 -12.03 -8.11 13.65
C PRO A 39 -11.05 -6.99 13.25
N ARG A 40 -11.09 -5.84 13.90
CA ARG A 40 -10.16 -4.73 13.65
C ARG A 40 -8.74 -5.02 14.11
N ASP A 41 -8.55 -6.03 14.96
CA ASP A 41 -7.26 -6.52 15.43
C ASP A 41 -6.74 -7.71 14.60
N LYS A 42 -7.45 -8.11 13.53
CA LYS A 42 -6.98 -9.09 12.54
C LYS A 42 -6.52 -8.32 11.31
N ARG A 43 -5.21 -8.36 11.04
CA ARG A 43 -4.59 -7.51 10.03
C ARG A 43 -3.64 -8.32 9.15
N LEU A 44 -3.92 -8.38 7.86
CA LEU A 44 -3.01 -8.86 6.83
C LEU A 44 -1.91 -7.82 6.59
N ARG A 45 -0.79 -8.21 5.92
CA ARG A 45 0.32 -7.31 5.60
C ARG A 45 -0.14 -6.16 4.73
N SER A 46 0.46 -4.99 4.96
CA SER A 46 0.06 -3.72 4.33
C SER A 46 0.05 -3.79 2.81
N SER A 47 -1.10 -3.49 2.22
CA SER A 47 -1.28 -3.37 0.78
C SER A 47 -2.58 -2.62 0.49
N VAL A 48 -2.64 -1.91 -0.62
CA VAL A 48 -3.85 -1.20 -1.07
C VAL A 48 -4.09 -1.43 -2.56
N PHE A 49 -5.36 -1.36 -2.94
CA PHE A 49 -5.78 -1.39 -4.32
C PHE A 49 -6.53 -0.10 -4.65
N VAL A 50 -6.08 0.59 -5.68
CA VAL A 50 -6.63 1.89 -6.12
C VAL A 50 -7.29 1.69 -7.48
N ARG A 51 -8.54 2.13 -7.62
CA ARG A 51 -9.22 2.00 -8.90
C ARG A 51 -10.10 3.18 -9.26
N THR A 52 -10.26 3.35 -10.56
CA THR A 52 -11.31 4.14 -11.20
C THR A 52 -12.15 3.23 -12.12
N GLU A 53 -13.03 3.81 -12.92
CA GLU A 53 -13.70 3.05 -14.00
C GLU A 53 -12.70 2.58 -15.09
N LYS A 54 -11.54 3.26 -15.24
CA LYS A 54 -10.61 3.06 -16.36
C LYS A 54 -9.32 2.33 -15.98
N VAL A 55 -8.92 2.36 -14.72
CA VAL A 55 -7.63 1.78 -14.29
C VAL A 55 -7.71 1.14 -12.92
N LYS A 56 -6.95 0.06 -12.74
CA LYS A 56 -6.84 -0.72 -11.52
C LYS A 56 -5.37 -0.89 -11.16
N ILE A 57 -4.96 -0.33 -10.05
CA ILE A 57 -3.58 -0.27 -9.59
C ILE A 57 -3.45 -1.02 -8.26
N GLN A 58 -2.61 -2.03 -8.23
CA GLN A 58 -2.20 -2.74 -7.02
C GLN A 58 -0.94 -2.09 -6.47
N VAL A 59 -0.87 -1.82 -5.16
CA VAL A 59 0.36 -1.40 -4.48
C VAL A 59 0.81 -2.52 -3.56
N ASP A 60 1.99 -3.03 -3.83
CA ASP A 60 2.64 -4.17 -3.18
C ASP A 60 1.85 -5.49 -3.29
N VAL A 61 2.59 -6.59 -3.44
CA VAL A 61 2.07 -7.96 -3.59
C VAL A 61 2.80 -8.84 -2.57
N GLY A 62 2.35 -8.76 -1.32
CA GLY A 62 2.90 -9.53 -0.21
C GLY A 62 2.37 -10.97 -0.14
N PRO A 63 2.77 -11.75 0.89
CA PRO A 63 2.41 -13.16 1.04
C PRO A 63 0.90 -13.39 1.24
N ASP A 64 0.16 -12.36 1.63
CA ASP A 64 -1.29 -12.43 1.85
C ASP A 64 -2.11 -12.11 0.58
N PHE A 65 -1.47 -11.80 -0.55
CA PHE A 65 -2.12 -11.33 -1.79
C PHE A 65 -3.32 -12.20 -2.19
N ARG A 66 -3.16 -13.52 -2.19
CA ARG A 66 -4.26 -14.43 -2.53
C ARG A 66 -5.46 -14.27 -1.60
N ALA A 67 -5.24 -14.25 -0.29
CA ALA A 67 -6.31 -14.05 0.70
C ALA A 67 -6.97 -12.68 0.52
N GLN A 68 -6.17 -11.63 0.38
CA GLN A 68 -6.60 -10.26 0.15
C GLN A 68 -7.52 -10.13 -1.06
N TYR A 69 -7.18 -10.79 -2.17
CA TYR A 69 -7.98 -10.75 -3.40
C TYR A 69 -9.31 -11.52 -3.27
N LEU A 70 -9.27 -12.71 -2.67
CA LEU A 70 -10.48 -13.51 -2.43
C LEU A 70 -11.46 -12.81 -1.48
N GLU A 71 -10.94 -12.24 -0.40
CA GLU A 71 -11.76 -11.57 0.62
C GLU A 71 -12.38 -10.25 0.16
N ASN A 72 -11.77 -9.59 -0.84
CA ASN A 72 -12.26 -8.35 -1.43
C ASN A 72 -12.96 -8.54 -2.79
N GLU A 73 -13.11 -9.79 -3.26
CA GLU A 73 -13.74 -10.16 -4.54
C GLU A 73 -13.07 -9.47 -5.75
N LEU A 74 -11.73 -9.33 -5.68
CA LEU A 74 -10.94 -8.73 -6.75
C LEU A 74 -10.46 -9.81 -7.73
N SER A 75 -10.41 -9.46 -9.01
CA SER A 75 -10.06 -10.42 -10.08
C SER A 75 -9.21 -9.82 -11.21
N SER A 76 -8.93 -8.52 -11.15
CA SER A 76 -8.24 -7.84 -12.25
C SER A 76 -7.33 -6.72 -11.75
N ILE A 77 -6.19 -6.54 -12.46
CA ILE A 77 -5.16 -5.52 -12.23
C ILE A 77 -4.72 -4.98 -13.59
N ASP A 78 -4.44 -3.70 -13.68
CA ASP A 78 -3.82 -3.10 -14.86
C ASP A 78 -2.33 -2.83 -14.62
N TYR A 79 -1.96 -2.40 -13.42
CA TYR A 79 -0.60 -2.08 -13.02
C TYR A 79 -0.32 -2.52 -11.59
N VAL A 80 0.92 -2.95 -11.32
CA VAL A 80 1.41 -3.21 -9.97
C VAL A 80 2.54 -2.23 -9.67
N LEU A 81 2.40 -1.45 -8.62
CA LEU A 81 3.44 -0.56 -8.09
C LEU A 81 4.08 -1.20 -6.86
N PHE A 82 5.40 -1.15 -6.76
CA PHE A 82 6.11 -1.62 -5.56
C PHE A 82 6.77 -0.46 -4.84
N THR A 83 6.58 -0.44 -3.52
CA THR A 83 7.23 0.54 -2.65
C THR A 83 8.70 0.20 -2.44
N HIS A 84 9.00 -1.06 -2.16
CA HIS A 84 10.35 -1.58 -1.94
C HIS A 84 10.39 -3.12 -2.02
N GLU A 85 11.58 -3.71 -1.85
CA GLU A 85 11.83 -5.13 -2.09
C GLU A 85 11.71 -6.06 -0.87
N HIS A 86 11.23 -5.61 0.29
CA HIS A 86 11.04 -6.51 1.42
C HIS A 86 10.00 -7.58 1.11
N ASN A 87 10.13 -8.77 1.72
CA ASN A 87 9.32 -9.94 1.40
C ASN A 87 7.82 -9.73 1.63
N ASP A 88 7.47 -9.01 2.67
CA ASP A 88 6.08 -8.68 2.99
C ASP A 88 5.40 -7.79 1.93
N HIS A 89 6.18 -7.20 1.00
CA HIS A 89 5.69 -6.38 -0.12
C HIS A 89 5.78 -7.06 -1.48
N VAL A 90 6.64 -8.08 -1.67
CA VAL A 90 6.92 -8.62 -3.01
C VAL A 90 6.72 -10.12 -3.16
N ILE A 91 6.74 -10.92 -2.08
CA ILE A 91 6.86 -12.38 -2.19
C ILE A 91 5.62 -13.06 -2.76
N GLY A 92 4.48 -12.39 -2.81
CA GLY A 92 3.24 -12.89 -3.40
C GLY A 92 3.15 -12.77 -4.93
N ILE A 93 4.20 -12.28 -5.61
CA ILE A 93 4.23 -12.08 -7.08
C ILE A 93 3.86 -13.35 -7.85
N ASP A 94 4.19 -14.55 -7.35
CA ASP A 94 3.82 -15.80 -8.02
C ASP A 94 2.31 -16.00 -8.16
N ASP A 95 1.51 -15.48 -7.23
CA ASP A 95 0.04 -15.55 -7.27
C ASP A 95 -0.58 -14.63 -8.35
N LEU A 96 0.18 -13.70 -8.93
CA LEU A 96 -0.27 -12.88 -10.07
C LEU A 96 -0.62 -13.73 -11.30
N ARG A 97 -0.08 -14.95 -11.40
CA ARG A 97 -0.42 -15.89 -12.47
C ARG A 97 -1.92 -16.17 -12.58
N ALA A 98 -2.64 -16.19 -11.45
CA ALA A 98 -4.09 -16.36 -11.46
C ALA A 98 -4.80 -15.18 -12.16
N VAL A 99 -4.32 -13.96 -11.94
CA VAL A 99 -4.83 -12.75 -12.60
C VAL A 99 -4.47 -12.76 -14.09
N ASN A 100 -3.22 -13.13 -14.45
CA ASN A 100 -2.82 -13.30 -15.85
C ASN A 100 -3.73 -14.28 -16.58
N PHE A 101 -4.04 -15.43 -15.95
CA PHE A 101 -4.88 -16.45 -16.53
C PHE A 101 -6.31 -15.94 -16.82
N ILE A 102 -6.90 -15.20 -15.89
CA ILE A 102 -8.25 -14.62 -16.05
C ILE A 102 -8.25 -13.51 -17.10
N GLN A 103 -7.29 -12.59 -17.02
CA GLN A 103 -7.23 -11.42 -17.90
C GLN A 103 -6.62 -11.70 -19.27
N LYS A 104 -5.88 -12.81 -19.42
CA LYS A 104 -5.12 -13.20 -20.63
C LYS A 104 -4.17 -12.10 -21.09
N LYS A 105 -3.53 -11.42 -20.14
CA LYS A 105 -2.58 -10.34 -20.43
C LYS A 105 -1.40 -10.37 -19.46
N GLN A 106 -0.27 -9.88 -19.95
CA GLN A 106 0.92 -9.59 -19.15
C GLN A 106 0.63 -8.45 -18.18
N LEU A 107 1.17 -8.56 -16.94
CA LEU A 107 1.05 -7.53 -15.93
C LEU A 107 2.34 -6.69 -15.84
N PRO A 108 2.25 -5.37 -16.03
CA PRO A 108 3.37 -4.47 -15.82
C PRO A 108 3.61 -4.24 -14.31
N LEU A 109 4.85 -4.52 -13.87
CA LEU A 109 5.36 -4.26 -12.53
C LEU A 109 6.23 -3.01 -12.58
N LEU A 110 5.85 -1.97 -11.84
CA LEU A 110 6.51 -0.68 -11.81
C LEU A 110 7.22 -0.48 -10.47
N ALA A 111 8.52 -0.26 -10.50
CA ALA A 111 9.32 0.00 -9.30
C ALA A 111 10.65 0.67 -9.64
N GLU A 112 11.39 1.09 -8.62
CA GLU A 112 12.77 1.52 -8.81
C GLU A 112 13.66 0.37 -9.29
N LYS A 113 14.71 0.70 -10.03
CA LYS A 113 15.68 -0.26 -10.59
C LYS A 113 16.17 -1.31 -9.59
N ARG A 114 16.47 -0.89 -8.37
CA ARG A 114 16.92 -1.78 -7.28
C ARG A 114 15.85 -2.82 -6.95
N VAL A 115 14.61 -2.41 -6.78
CA VAL A 115 13.47 -3.28 -6.46
C VAL A 115 13.22 -4.26 -7.60
N LEU A 116 13.23 -3.78 -8.86
CA LEU A 116 13.09 -4.64 -10.04
C LEU A 116 14.21 -5.68 -10.14
N GLY A 117 15.44 -5.30 -9.78
CA GLY A 117 16.59 -6.21 -9.71
C GLY A 117 16.37 -7.35 -8.72
N GLU A 118 15.86 -7.05 -7.53
CA GLU A 118 15.54 -8.05 -6.52
C GLU A 118 14.33 -8.93 -6.91
N ILE A 119 13.31 -8.36 -7.52
CA ILE A 119 12.17 -9.13 -8.08
C ILE A 119 12.68 -10.10 -9.15
N LYS A 120 13.47 -9.63 -10.11
CA LYS A 120 14.03 -10.48 -11.17
C LYS A 120 14.88 -11.64 -10.62
N LYS A 121 15.64 -11.39 -9.55
CA LYS A 121 16.47 -12.39 -8.89
C LYS A 121 15.65 -13.45 -8.15
N ARG A 122 14.58 -13.04 -7.45
CA ARG A 122 13.74 -13.95 -6.65
C ARG A 122 12.78 -14.77 -7.51
N PHE A 123 12.35 -14.24 -8.63
CA PHE A 123 11.41 -14.84 -9.56
C PHE A 123 12.05 -15.07 -10.94
N ASP A 124 13.32 -15.51 -10.97
CA ASP A 124 14.13 -15.70 -12.18
C ASP A 124 13.44 -16.59 -13.20
N TYR A 125 12.72 -17.63 -12.75
CA TYR A 125 11.94 -18.53 -13.58
C TYR A 125 10.85 -17.81 -14.42
N ALA A 126 10.31 -16.67 -13.93
CA ALA A 126 9.34 -15.86 -14.67
C ALA A 126 9.98 -15.08 -15.84
N PHE A 127 11.31 -14.95 -15.82
CA PHE A 127 12.11 -14.24 -16.82
C PHE A 127 13.02 -15.15 -17.65
N ALA A 128 12.94 -16.45 -17.44
CA ALA A 128 13.72 -17.44 -18.20
C ALA A 128 13.38 -17.40 -19.71
N ALA A 129 14.35 -17.70 -20.56
CA ALA A 129 14.13 -17.77 -22.01
C ALA A 129 13.11 -18.89 -22.36
N GLU A 130 13.22 -20.02 -21.66
CA GLU A 130 12.25 -21.11 -21.75
C GLU A 130 11.40 -21.14 -20.48
N LYS A 131 10.15 -20.71 -20.60
CA LYS A 131 9.20 -20.67 -19.49
C LYS A 131 8.35 -21.94 -19.48
N TYR A 132 8.16 -22.55 -18.31
CA TYR A 132 7.17 -23.60 -18.17
C TYR A 132 5.74 -23.02 -18.10
N PRO A 133 4.71 -23.78 -18.54
CA PRO A 133 3.32 -23.30 -18.47
C PRO A 133 2.90 -22.99 -17.04
N GLY A 134 2.29 -21.81 -16.83
CA GLY A 134 1.75 -21.41 -15.53
C GLY A 134 2.66 -20.51 -14.69
N VAL A 135 3.82 -20.07 -15.21
CA VAL A 135 4.58 -18.98 -14.56
C VAL A 135 3.82 -17.65 -14.65
N PRO A 136 4.01 -16.70 -13.72
CA PRO A 136 3.43 -15.36 -13.87
C PRO A 136 3.97 -14.67 -15.13
N ASP A 137 3.07 -14.12 -15.93
CA ASP A 137 3.41 -13.31 -17.12
C ASP A 137 3.49 -11.85 -16.71
N ILE A 138 4.71 -11.37 -16.45
CA ILE A 138 5.01 -10.06 -15.92
C ILE A 138 6.06 -9.35 -16.75
N SER A 139 5.98 -8.01 -16.81
CA SER A 139 7.00 -7.14 -17.39
C SER A 139 7.50 -6.14 -16.35
N LEU A 140 8.78 -5.78 -16.42
CA LEU A 140 9.42 -4.86 -15.47
C LEU A 140 9.58 -3.48 -16.09
N HIS A 141 9.08 -2.46 -15.40
CA HIS A 141 9.12 -1.06 -15.84
C HIS A 141 9.75 -0.21 -14.73
N GLU A 142 10.89 0.39 -15.05
CA GLU A 142 11.58 1.27 -14.11
C GLU A 142 10.84 2.59 -13.97
N ILE A 143 10.63 3.01 -12.71
CA ILE A 143 10.16 4.34 -12.34
C ILE A 143 11.17 5.03 -11.44
N SER A 144 11.10 6.36 -11.42
CA SER A 144 11.91 7.24 -10.56
C SER A 144 10.98 7.99 -9.58
N THR A 145 11.46 9.12 -9.08
CA THR A 145 10.65 10.08 -8.30
C THR A 145 9.89 11.08 -9.18
N GLU A 146 9.96 10.95 -10.50
CA GLU A 146 9.20 11.79 -11.43
C GLU A 146 7.74 11.34 -11.50
N ALA A 147 6.84 12.32 -11.59
CA ALA A 147 5.42 12.04 -11.74
C ALA A 147 5.11 11.42 -13.10
N PHE A 148 4.16 10.51 -13.13
CA PHE A 148 3.67 9.84 -14.34
C PHE A 148 2.17 9.60 -14.26
N ARG A 149 1.58 9.08 -15.33
CA ARG A 149 0.13 8.84 -15.40
C ARG A 149 -0.19 7.39 -15.72
N LEU A 150 -1.16 6.82 -15.01
CA LEU A 150 -1.71 5.49 -15.26
C LEU A 150 -3.21 5.64 -15.54
N GLY A 151 -3.62 5.41 -16.77
CA GLY A 151 -5.01 5.63 -17.18
C GLY A 151 -5.43 7.09 -16.95
N ASP A 152 -6.34 7.30 -16.03
CA ASP A 152 -6.87 8.61 -15.61
C ASP A 152 -6.37 9.08 -14.23
N ILE A 153 -5.41 8.38 -13.65
CA ILE A 153 -4.79 8.72 -12.35
C ILE A 153 -3.39 9.31 -12.58
N ASP A 154 -3.13 10.48 -12.02
CA ASP A 154 -1.80 11.05 -11.90
C ASP A 154 -1.10 10.46 -10.67
N VAL A 155 0.08 9.87 -10.88
CA VAL A 155 0.87 9.21 -9.84
C VAL A 155 2.13 10.03 -9.58
N THR A 156 2.32 10.46 -8.34
CA THR A 156 3.55 11.12 -7.90
C THR A 156 4.25 10.23 -6.89
N PRO A 157 5.41 9.64 -7.23
CA PRO A 157 6.23 8.92 -6.27
C PRO A 157 6.77 9.86 -5.20
N ILE A 158 6.73 9.43 -3.96
CA ILE A 158 7.19 10.17 -2.78
C ILE A 158 8.40 9.44 -2.22
N ARG A 159 9.53 10.14 -2.08
CA ARG A 159 10.71 9.56 -1.45
C ARG A 159 10.49 9.40 0.05
N VAL A 160 10.60 8.17 0.52
CA VAL A 160 10.44 7.79 1.92
C VAL A 160 11.73 7.14 2.40
N ILE A 161 12.10 7.34 3.67
CA ILE A 161 13.24 6.66 4.27
C ILE A 161 12.74 5.61 5.26
N HIS A 162 13.16 4.38 5.04
CA HIS A 162 12.87 3.21 5.87
C HIS A 162 14.16 2.77 6.58
N GLY A 163 14.41 3.31 7.77
CA GLY A 163 15.70 3.16 8.45
C GLY A 163 16.82 3.87 7.70
N LYS A 164 17.57 3.13 6.88
CA LYS A 164 18.60 3.67 5.97
C LYS A 164 18.25 3.45 4.49
N LEU A 165 17.15 2.75 4.23
CA LEU A 165 16.76 2.36 2.89
C LEU A 165 15.86 3.43 2.28
N PRO A 166 16.22 4.05 1.14
CA PRO A 166 15.28 4.87 0.40
C PRO A 166 14.25 3.97 -0.30
N ILE A 167 12.98 4.27 -0.12
CA ILE A 167 11.84 3.56 -0.69
C ILE A 167 10.87 4.54 -1.33
N LEU A 168 9.80 4.06 -1.94
CA LEU A 168 8.74 4.90 -2.49
C LEU A 168 7.43 4.74 -1.71
N GLY A 169 6.78 5.87 -1.43
CA GLY A 169 5.35 5.98 -1.28
C GLY A 169 4.75 6.53 -2.56
N PHE A 170 3.42 6.62 -2.64
CA PHE A 170 2.73 7.10 -3.83
C PHE A 170 1.59 8.05 -3.48
N LYS A 171 1.51 9.14 -4.25
CA LYS A 171 0.33 10.02 -4.28
C LYS A 171 -0.43 9.76 -5.58
N PHE A 172 -1.73 9.49 -5.48
CA PHE A 172 -2.66 9.25 -6.57
C PHE A 172 -3.70 10.38 -6.57
N ASN A 173 -3.57 11.36 -7.43
CA ASN A 173 -4.39 12.58 -7.37
C ASN A 173 -4.37 13.18 -5.94
N ASP A 174 -5.50 13.19 -5.23
CA ASP A 174 -5.66 13.70 -3.86
C ASP A 174 -5.55 12.64 -2.75
N PHE A 175 -5.12 11.43 -3.08
CA PHE A 175 -4.86 10.33 -2.14
C PHE A 175 -3.36 10.06 -2.03
N ALA A 176 -2.83 9.84 -0.83
CA ALA A 176 -1.46 9.41 -0.63
C ALA A 176 -1.37 8.14 0.24
N TYR A 177 -0.49 7.22 -0.17
CA TYR A 177 -0.16 5.99 0.54
C TYR A 177 1.32 5.95 0.88
N ILE A 178 1.62 6.02 2.17
CA ILE A 178 2.97 6.03 2.74
C ILE A 178 3.07 4.88 3.73
N THR A 179 3.78 3.82 3.38
CA THR A 179 4.08 2.71 4.28
C THR A 179 5.56 2.67 4.61
N ASP A 180 5.93 2.02 5.71
CA ASP A 180 7.32 1.75 6.12
C ASP A 180 8.22 2.98 6.34
N ALA A 181 7.62 4.15 6.50
CA ALA A 181 8.36 5.39 6.76
C ALA A 181 8.94 5.43 8.17
N SER A 182 10.19 5.84 8.27
CA SER A 182 10.82 6.33 9.52
C SER A 182 11.20 7.80 9.42
N MET A 183 11.22 8.36 8.19
CA MET A 183 11.48 9.76 7.92
C MET A 183 10.88 10.15 6.56
N LEU A 184 10.36 11.37 6.48
CA LEU A 184 10.02 12.10 5.27
C LEU A 184 10.75 13.44 5.29
N GLU A 185 11.47 13.77 4.22
CA GLU A 185 12.09 15.09 4.09
C GLU A 185 11.02 16.15 3.83
N GLN A 186 11.30 17.40 4.17
CA GLN A 186 10.33 18.50 4.03
C GLN A 186 9.85 18.66 2.59
N SER A 187 10.73 18.52 1.61
CA SER A 187 10.38 18.58 0.18
C SER A 187 9.37 17.50 -0.24
N GLU A 188 9.37 16.34 0.42
CA GLU A 188 8.40 15.28 0.16
C GLU A 188 7.07 15.53 0.88
N ILE A 189 7.13 16.11 2.09
CA ILE A 189 5.95 16.58 2.82
C ILE A 189 5.23 17.66 2.01
N ASP A 190 5.96 18.58 1.39
CA ASP A 190 5.39 19.67 0.58
C ASP A 190 4.60 19.14 -0.64
N LYS A 191 5.04 18.02 -1.24
CA LYS A 191 4.28 17.34 -2.32
C LYS A 191 2.95 16.74 -1.84
N LEU A 192 2.87 16.42 -0.54
CA LEU A 192 1.71 15.81 0.09
C LEU A 192 0.76 16.83 0.73
N TYR A 193 1.18 18.10 0.85
CA TYR A 193 0.39 19.12 1.53
C TYR A 193 -1.03 19.23 0.97
N GLY A 194 -2.03 19.15 1.85
CA GLY A 194 -3.42 19.34 1.50
C GLY A 194 -4.09 18.19 0.72
N VAL A 195 -3.49 16.98 0.70
CA VAL A 195 -4.20 15.81 0.13
C VAL A 195 -5.50 15.55 0.88
N LYS A 196 -6.54 15.14 0.19
CA LYS A 196 -7.84 14.82 0.82
C LYS A 196 -7.71 13.62 1.77
N VAL A 197 -7.02 12.56 1.33
CA VAL A 197 -6.84 11.34 2.11
C VAL A 197 -5.37 10.96 2.17
N LEU A 198 -4.87 10.72 3.38
CA LEU A 198 -3.53 10.20 3.65
C LEU A 198 -3.63 8.84 4.38
N ILE A 199 -2.95 7.83 3.85
CA ILE A 199 -2.64 6.61 4.61
C ILE A 199 -1.15 6.64 4.93
N ILE A 200 -0.81 6.52 6.23
CA ILE A 200 0.58 6.59 6.70
C ILE A 200 0.84 5.53 7.78
N ASN A 201 2.04 4.96 7.81
CA ASN A 201 2.37 3.95 8.80
C ASN A 201 2.54 4.51 10.21
N ALA A 202 2.07 3.74 11.20
CA ALA A 202 2.32 3.95 12.62
C ALA A 202 2.53 2.58 13.28
N LEU A 203 3.77 2.17 13.48
CA LEU A 203 4.08 0.81 13.89
C LEU A 203 3.60 0.50 15.33
N ARG A 204 3.93 1.40 16.27
CA ARG A 204 3.69 1.28 17.71
C ARG A 204 3.97 2.60 18.43
N GLU A 205 3.66 2.69 19.73
CA GLU A 205 3.95 3.90 20.52
C GLU A 205 5.46 4.10 20.80
N THR A 206 6.21 3.00 20.99
CA THR A 206 7.64 3.07 21.32
C THR A 206 8.53 3.15 20.08
N LYS A 207 9.67 3.83 20.20
CA LYS A 207 10.61 4.07 19.10
C LYS A 207 11.03 2.79 18.38
N HIS A 208 11.07 2.89 17.06
CA HIS A 208 11.62 1.88 16.15
C HIS A 208 12.61 2.53 15.19
N TYR A 209 13.66 1.80 14.79
CA TYR A 209 14.73 2.37 13.96
C TYR A 209 14.31 2.62 12.51
N SER A 210 13.33 1.90 12.00
CA SER A 210 12.93 1.94 10.58
C SER A 210 11.47 2.32 10.33
N HIS A 211 10.67 2.56 11.37
CA HIS A 211 9.25 2.92 11.21
C HIS A 211 8.87 4.06 12.15
N PHE A 212 7.92 4.87 11.71
CA PHE A 212 7.29 5.87 12.59
C PHE A 212 6.62 5.21 13.80
N THR A 213 6.81 5.83 14.95
CA THR A 213 5.91 5.65 16.09
C THR A 213 4.57 6.31 15.81
N LEU A 214 3.58 6.05 16.66
CA LEU A 214 2.29 6.75 16.60
C LEU A 214 2.48 8.27 16.63
N GLN A 215 3.30 8.78 17.57
CA GLN A 215 3.51 10.22 17.69
C GLN A 215 4.20 10.82 16.46
N GLU A 216 5.24 10.17 15.93
CA GLU A 216 5.92 10.63 14.72
C GLU A 216 5.01 10.65 13.50
N ALA A 217 4.09 9.67 13.40
CA ALA A 217 3.07 9.67 12.34
C ALA A 217 2.09 10.82 12.51
N LEU A 218 1.63 11.10 13.74
CA LEU A 218 0.74 12.23 14.03
C LEU A 218 1.41 13.58 13.73
N ASP A 219 2.69 13.74 14.08
CA ASP A 219 3.46 14.95 13.78
C ASP A 219 3.61 15.16 12.26
N CYS A 220 3.77 14.06 11.51
CA CYS A 220 3.83 14.09 10.05
C CYS A 220 2.47 14.45 9.44
N ILE A 221 1.37 13.87 9.94
CA ILE A 221 0.00 14.18 9.54
C ILE A 221 -0.31 15.67 9.76
N GLU A 222 0.15 16.24 10.87
CA GLU A 222 -0.07 17.68 11.16
C GLU A 222 0.62 18.57 10.11
N LYS A 223 1.83 18.22 9.69
CA LYS A 223 2.58 18.96 8.65
C LYS A 223 1.96 18.82 7.27
N ILE A 224 1.51 17.63 6.91
CA ILE A 224 0.86 17.34 5.60
C ILE A 224 -0.52 17.99 5.55
N ASN A 225 -1.21 18.08 6.68
CA ASN A 225 -2.53 18.65 6.83
C ASN A 225 -3.60 18.07 5.88
N PRO A 226 -3.80 16.74 5.85
CA PRO A 226 -4.84 16.11 5.04
C PRO A 226 -6.24 16.40 5.60
N GLU A 227 -7.28 16.29 4.78
CA GLU A 227 -8.67 16.34 5.29
C GLU A 227 -8.96 15.14 6.20
N LYS A 228 -8.45 13.93 5.84
CA LYS A 228 -8.58 12.72 6.61
C LYS A 228 -7.29 11.88 6.54
N ALA A 229 -6.89 11.31 7.65
CA ALA A 229 -5.74 10.42 7.72
C ALA A 229 -6.12 9.05 8.29
N TYR A 230 -5.41 8.02 7.82
CA TYR A 230 -5.55 6.65 8.30
C TYR A 230 -4.18 6.07 8.65
N LEU A 231 -4.13 5.33 9.76
CA LEU A 231 -2.90 4.69 10.24
C LEU A 231 -2.83 3.24 9.75
N THR A 232 -1.74 2.88 9.09
CA THR A 232 -1.44 1.54 8.56
C THR A 232 -0.15 0.96 9.14
N HIS A 233 0.22 -0.25 8.70
CA HIS A 233 1.44 -0.95 9.11
C HIS A 233 1.54 -1.14 10.62
N ILE A 234 0.38 -1.42 11.24
CA ILE A 234 0.21 -1.50 12.69
C ILE A 234 0.75 -2.84 13.18
N SER A 235 1.56 -2.82 14.25
CA SER A 235 2.03 -4.04 14.92
C SER A 235 1.14 -4.41 16.12
N HIS A 236 1.22 -5.65 16.57
CA HIS A 236 0.55 -6.13 17.78
C HIS A 236 0.98 -5.37 19.05
N MET A 237 2.17 -4.73 19.00
CA MET A 237 2.70 -3.93 20.10
C MET A 237 2.00 -2.56 20.26
N MET A 238 1.13 -2.17 19.32
CA MET A 238 0.22 -1.04 19.50
C MET A 238 -0.89 -1.37 20.51
N GLY A 239 -1.13 -2.65 20.79
CA GLY A 239 -2.25 -3.12 21.57
C GLY A 239 -3.55 -3.25 20.76
N PRO A 240 -4.66 -3.68 21.43
CA PRO A 240 -5.96 -3.74 20.78
C PRO A 240 -6.43 -2.37 20.27
N THR A 241 -7.02 -2.33 19.10
CA THR A 241 -7.45 -1.08 18.42
C THR A 241 -8.30 -0.20 19.35
N ARG A 242 -9.22 -0.78 20.10
CA ARG A 242 -10.09 -0.08 21.08
C ARG A 242 -9.32 0.66 22.18
N ALA A 243 -8.08 0.27 22.48
CA ALA A 243 -7.32 0.86 23.59
C ALA A 243 -6.65 2.18 23.21
N TRP A 244 -6.40 2.42 21.91
CA TRP A 244 -5.67 3.58 21.44
C TRP A 244 -6.44 4.46 20.44
N GLU A 245 -7.45 3.93 19.73
CA GLU A 245 -8.20 4.70 18.75
C GLU A 245 -8.86 5.98 19.32
N GLN A 246 -9.33 5.92 20.57
CA GLN A 246 -9.99 7.05 21.23
C GLN A 246 -9.03 8.21 21.56
N LYS A 247 -7.72 7.96 21.53
CA LYS A 247 -6.69 8.98 21.76
C LYS A 247 -6.31 9.74 20.48
N LEU A 248 -6.81 9.31 19.33
CA LEU A 248 -6.49 9.91 18.03
C LEU A 248 -7.24 11.23 17.83
N PRO A 249 -6.63 12.20 17.13
CA PRO A 249 -7.35 13.39 16.64
C PRO A 249 -8.55 12.96 15.78
N SER A 250 -9.63 13.74 15.77
CA SER A 250 -10.90 13.40 15.10
C SER A 250 -10.78 13.08 13.60
N ARG A 251 -9.75 13.63 12.93
CA ARG A 251 -9.48 13.38 11.50
C ARG A 251 -8.59 12.16 11.24
N VAL A 252 -8.09 11.48 12.30
CA VAL A 252 -7.18 10.34 12.21
C VAL A 252 -7.88 9.08 12.68
N LEU A 253 -7.85 8.03 11.88
CA LEU A 253 -8.53 6.76 12.14
C LEU A 253 -7.56 5.58 11.97
N PRO A 254 -7.74 4.48 12.72
CA PRO A 254 -7.06 3.23 12.41
C PRO A 254 -7.60 2.66 11.10
N LEU A 255 -6.71 2.23 10.22
CA LEU A 255 -7.10 1.48 9.03
C LEU A 255 -7.57 0.08 9.41
N GLN A 256 -8.47 -0.49 8.63
CA GLN A 256 -8.93 -1.86 8.77
C GLN A 256 -8.88 -2.55 7.41
N ASP A 257 -8.56 -3.84 7.43
CA ASP A 257 -8.63 -4.67 6.24
C ASP A 257 -10.07 -4.66 5.68
N LYS A 258 -10.22 -4.71 4.37
CA LYS A 258 -11.49 -4.66 3.62
C LYS A 258 -12.22 -3.30 3.66
N MET A 259 -11.67 -2.30 4.34
CA MET A 259 -12.23 -0.95 4.29
C MET A 259 -12.17 -0.42 2.85
N ARG A 260 -13.21 0.30 2.44
CA ARG A 260 -13.27 0.99 1.16
C ARG A 260 -13.39 2.48 1.42
N ILE A 261 -12.51 3.25 0.79
CA ILE A 261 -12.49 4.70 0.88
C ILE A 261 -12.75 5.23 -0.52
N ILE A 262 -13.76 6.05 -0.64
CA ILE A 262 -14.06 6.76 -1.88
C ILE A 262 -13.60 8.20 -1.68
N LEU A 263 -12.75 8.68 -2.58
CA LEU A 263 -12.32 10.08 -2.52
C LEU A 263 -13.53 10.98 -2.72
N PRO A 264 -13.70 11.98 -1.85
CA PRO A 264 -14.71 13.00 -2.10
C PRO A 264 -14.37 13.77 -3.38
N ASP A 265 -15.40 14.18 -4.08
CA ASP A 265 -15.33 15.00 -5.30
C ASP A 265 -14.65 16.36 -5.05
#